data_5094e056980bbf3cb53274d33f05369c
#
_entry.id   5094e056980bbf3cb53274d33f05369c
#
_cell.length_a   1.000
_cell.length_b   1.000
_cell.length_c   1.000
_cell.angle_alpha   90.00
_cell.angle_beta   90.00
_cell.angle_gamma   90.00
#
_symmetry.space_group_name_H-M   'P 1'
#
loop_
_entity.id
_entity.type
_entity.pdbx_description
1 polymer ?
#
loop_
_entity_poly.entity_id
_entity_poly.type
_entity_poly.pdbx_seq_one_letter_code
_entity_poly.pdbx_strand_id
1 'polypeptide(L)'
;MGHKFFGKKKFFPHSFKSLKSIITYPQYWVGLLTGKWCTEVSYLGCHSDLWLPFKNRFSSLVTNLGINKRIGSIRKANDIIGFTLPTINEELGIKKSIPVYCGIHDSNASLYRHLIEQDKPFSLVTTGTWVIIMSVGGEKKTFNPNKDILINVDAFGNPVPSARFMGGREFEIVTKNISKIPTAVDITSVFNKSIFLFPALVPQYGPFKGRESHWSISESKINEAEKVVAVSYYLAMVTLVSLEALGAKGSLIIEGPFTRNKFYLDLMATVLEADLYLSEGSLTGTSIGSTLLINNNTSNLSKIKKYNNPEGEYKQNLINYSKKWKHLVNK
;
A
#
# COMPACT_ATOMS: atom_id res chain seq x y z
N MET A 1 -4.07 -3.49 -15.61
CA MET A 1 -4.99 -2.93 -16.65
C MET A 1 -4.47 -3.20 -18.06
N GLY A 2 -3.19 -3.06 -18.33
CA GLY A 2 -2.56 -3.32 -19.63
C GLY A 2 -2.85 -4.72 -20.19
N HIS A 3 -2.71 -5.76 -19.38
CA HIS A 3 -3.08 -7.13 -19.78
C HIS A 3 -4.53 -7.27 -20.21
N LYS A 4 -5.47 -6.55 -19.58
CA LYS A 4 -6.89 -6.57 -19.97
C LYS A 4 -7.09 -5.92 -21.36
N PHE A 5 -6.38 -4.84 -21.66
CA PHE A 5 -6.43 -4.22 -22.99
C PHE A 5 -5.82 -5.11 -24.07
N PHE A 6 -4.69 -5.75 -23.78
CA PHE A 6 -4.08 -6.71 -24.70
C PHE A 6 -5.02 -7.87 -24.99
N GLY A 7 -5.58 -8.49 -23.93
CA GLY A 7 -6.57 -9.55 -24.07
C GLY A 7 -7.79 -9.09 -24.86
N LYS A 8 -8.33 -7.90 -24.60
CA LYS A 8 -9.48 -7.36 -25.32
C LYS A 8 -9.16 -7.13 -26.81
N LYS A 9 -7.98 -6.62 -27.15
CA LYS A 9 -7.52 -6.49 -28.53
C LYS A 9 -7.40 -7.84 -29.23
N LYS A 10 -6.88 -8.86 -28.53
CA LYS A 10 -6.66 -10.21 -29.08
C LYS A 10 -7.97 -10.99 -29.26
N PHE A 11 -8.83 -11.02 -28.25
CA PHE A 11 -10.01 -11.90 -28.22
C PHE A 11 -11.31 -11.19 -28.64
N PHE A 12 -11.35 -9.86 -28.59
CA PHE A 12 -12.54 -9.06 -28.95
C PHE A 12 -12.14 -7.89 -29.85
N PRO A 13 -11.56 -8.14 -31.04
CA PRO A 13 -11.00 -7.09 -31.90
C PRO A 13 -12.03 -6.06 -32.38
N HIS A 14 -13.27 -6.45 -32.64
CA HIS A 14 -14.34 -5.53 -33.05
C HIS A 14 -14.67 -4.56 -31.91
N SER A 15 -14.91 -5.04 -30.70
CA SER A 15 -15.15 -4.21 -29.52
C SER A 15 -13.94 -3.34 -29.18
N PHE A 16 -12.71 -3.81 -29.44
CA PHE A 16 -11.51 -3.00 -29.24
C PHE A 16 -11.39 -1.88 -30.28
N LYS A 17 -11.74 -2.14 -31.52
CA LYS A 17 -11.76 -1.13 -32.60
C LYS A 17 -12.78 -0.02 -32.33
N SER A 18 -13.96 -0.34 -31.81
CA SER A 18 -15.02 0.61 -31.47
C SER A 18 -14.76 1.42 -30.20
N LEU A 19 -13.69 1.11 -29.45
CA LEU A 19 -13.31 1.82 -28.23
C LEU A 19 -13.04 3.31 -28.54
N LYS A 20 -13.85 4.21 -28.02
CA LYS A 20 -13.69 5.66 -28.22
C LYS A 20 -12.68 6.28 -27.27
N SER A 21 -12.80 5.99 -25.99
CA SER A 21 -11.96 6.57 -24.93
C SER A 21 -11.59 5.55 -23.87
N ILE A 22 -10.44 5.75 -23.25
CA ILE A 22 -9.96 5.03 -22.07
C ILE A 22 -9.90 6.05 -20.94
N ILE A 23 -10.69 5.81 -19.90
CA ILE A 23 -10.86 6.74 -18.80
C ILE A 23 -10.61 5.94 -17.52
N THR A 24 -9.89 6.53 -16.59
CA THR A 24 -9.63 5.98 -15.27
C THR A 24 -10.83 6.23 -14.35
N TYR A 25 -11.01 5.40 -13.33
CA TYR A 25 -12.30 5.35 -12.61
C TYR A 25 -12.68 6.67 -11.89
N PRO A 26 -11.80 7.37 -11.19
CA PRO A 26 -12.13 8.68 -10.64
C PRO A 26 -12.51 9.68 -11.74
N GLN A 27 -11.79 9.68 -12.88
CA GLN A 27 -12.02 10.61 -13.98
C GLN A 27 -13.29 10.27 -14.78
N TYR A 28 -13.79 9.06 -14.68
CA TYR A 28 -15.12 8.72 -15.19
C TYR A 28 -16.21 9.52 -14.47
N TRP A 29 -16.15 9.59 -13.14
CA TRP A 29 -17.08 10.42 -12.36
C TRP A 29 -16.93 11.89 -12.65
N VAL A 30 -15.70 12.37 -12.83
CA VAL A 30 -15.43 13.74 -13.25
C VAL A 30 -16.13 14.04 -14.59
N GLY A 31 -16.00 13.12 -15.55
CA GLY A 31 -16.65 13.24 -16.87
C GLY A 31 -18.16 13.29 -16.77
N LEU A 32 -18.78 12.46 -15.94
CA LEU A 32 -20.23 12.48 -15.71
C LEU A 32 -20.69 13.80 -15.07
N LEU A 33 -19.93 14.31 -14.11
CA LEU A 33 -20.29 15.52 -13.36
C LEU A 33 -20.09 16.80 -14.18
N THR A 34 -19.14 16.82 -15.13
CA THR A 34 -18.70 18.07 -15.81
C THR A 34 -18.87 18.06 -17.32
N GLY A 35 -19.09 16.89 -17.91
CA GLY A 35 -19.03 16.69 -19.38
C GLY A 35 -17.61 16.71 -19.94
N LYS A 36 -16.54 16.87 -19.12
CA LYS A 36 -15.14 16.95 -19.53
C LYS A 36 -14.37 15.71 -19.13
N TRP A 37 -13.66 15.11 -20.09
CA TRP A 37 -12.93 13.86 -19.91
C TRP A 37 -11.43 14.12 -19.82
N CYS A 38 -10.80 13.52 -18.81
CA CYS A 38 -9.37 13.63 -18.57
C CYS A 38 -8.80 12.31 -18.05
N THR A 39 -7.52 12.31 -17.77
CA THR A 39 -6.80 11.22 -17.10
C THR A 39 -5.85 11.80 -16.05
N GLU A 40 -5.40 10.98 -15.12
CA GLU A 40 -4.57 11.43 -14.02
C GLU A 40 -3.38 10.48 -13.84
N VAL A 41 -2.22 11.04 -13.52
CA VAL A 41 -0.92 10.33 -13.54
C VAL A 41 -0.81 9.26 -12.47
N SER A 42 -1.34 9.48 -11.26
CA SER A 42 -1.23 8.48 -10.18
C SER A 42 -2.02 7.22 -10.51
N TYR A 43 -3.14 7.37 -11.20
CA TYR A 43 -3.91 6.22 -11.67
C TYR A 43 -3.25 5.51 -12.86
N LEU A 44 -2.66 6.26 -13.79
CA LEU A 44 -1.89 5.68 -14.90
C LEU A 44 -0.66 4.92 -14.40
N GLY A 45 0.02 5.45 -13.39
CA GLY A 45 1.19 4.84 -12.78
C GLY A 45 0.89 3.67 -11.85
N CYS A 46 -0.36 3.56 -11.37
CA CYS A 46 -0.80 2.45 -10.52
C CYS A 46 -1.48 1.36 -11.34
N HIS A 47 -0.89 0.16 -11.41
CA HIS A 47 -1.50 -1.06 -11.96
C HIS A 47 -1.96 -0.99 -13.43
N SER A 48 -1.53 0.02 -14.22
CA SER A 48 -2.01 0.17 -15.59
C SER A 48 -1.07 -0.40 -16.64
N ASP A 49 0.22 -0.45 -16.37
CA ASP A 49 1.30 -0.73 -17.33
C ASP A 49 1.37 0.27 -18.50
N LEU A 50 0.55 1.32 -18.47
CA LEU A 50 0.49 2.34 -19.54
C LEU A 50 1.50 3.46 -19.33
N TRP A 51 2.11 3.58 -18.15
CA TRP A 51 3.00 4.65 -17.75
C TRP A 51 4.37 4.14 -17.34
N LEU A 52 5.42 4.87 -17.69
CA LEU A 52 6.79 4.63 -17.25
C LEU A 52 7.15 5.65 -16.16
N PRO A 53 7.05 5.30 -14.86
CA PRO A 53 7.20 6.25 -13.76
C PRO A 53 8.52 7.01 -13.77
N PHE A 54 9.65 6.32 -13.97
CA PHE A 54 10.98 6.96 -14.02
C PHE A 54 11.23 7.85 -15.24
N LYS A 55 10.43 7.68 -16.31
CA LYS A 55 10.58 8.44 -17.56
C LYS A 55 9.48 9.49 -17.74
N ASN A 56 8.50 9.51 -16.83
CA ASN A 56 7.34 10.40 -16.85
C ASN A 56 6.66 10.47 -18.22
N ARG A 57 6.42 9.31 -18.83
CA ARG A 57 5.79 9.19 -20.18
C ARG A 57 5.03 7.88 -20.34
N PHE A 58 4.22 7.81 -21.35
CA PHE A 58 3.53 6.56 -21.72
C PHE A 58 4.53 5.44 -22.03
N SER A 59 4.15 4.22 -21.68
CA SER A 59 4.88 3.00 -22.02
C SER A 59 4.70 2.64 -23.51
N SER A 60 5.60 1.82 -24.04
CA SER A 60 5.47 1.27 -25.40
C SER A 60 4.16 0.49 -25.62
N LEU A 61 3.55 -0.02 -24.54
CA LEU A 61 2.27 -0.71 -24.62
C LEU A 61 1.17 0.17 -25.21
N VAL A 62 1.16 1.47 -24.88
CA VAL A 62 0.19 2.43 -25.44
C VAL A 62 0.28 2.51 -26.95
N THR A 63 1.51 2.58 -27.49
CA THR A 63 1.76 2.61 -28.93
C THR A 63 1.45 1.26 -29.57
N ASN A 64 1.89 0.16 -28.98
CA ASN A 64 1.66 -1.21 -29.49
C ASN A 64 0.16 -1.56 -29.55
N LEU A 65 -0.61 -1.03 -28.61
CA LEU A 65 -2.07 -1.18 -28.62
C LEU A 65 -2.75 -0.23 -29.62
N GLY A 66 -2.11 0.87 -30.02
CA GLY A 66 -2.69 1.91 -30.88
C GLY A 66 -3.74 2.75 -30.16
N ILE A 67 -3.54 3.00 -28.87
CA ILE A 67 -4.51 3.70 -28.01
C ILE A 67 -4.10 5.14 -27.63
N ASN A 68 -3.02 5.67 -28.18
CA ASN A 68 -2.48 6.99 -27.86
C ASN A 68 -3.54 8.10 -27.90
N LYS A 69 -4.36 8.10 -28.97
CA LYS A 69 -5.42 9.09 -29.18
C LYS A 69 -6.71 8.81 -28.39
N ARG A 70 -6.74 7.70 -27.64
CA ARG A 70 -7.92 7.26 -26.86
C ARG A 70 -7.77 7.52 -25.36
N ILE A 71 -6.58 7.89 -24.91
CA ILE A 71 -6.32 8.29 -23.52
C ILE A 71 -6.50 9.80 -23.45
N GLY A 72 -7.31 10.26 -22.48
CA GLY A 72 -7.55 11.67 -22.24
C GLY A 72 -6.29 12.46 -21.85
N SER A 73 -6.35 13.78 -21.90
CA SER A 73 -5.27 14.65 -21.46
C SER A 73 -4.93 14.38 -20.00
N ILE A 74 -3.63 14.28 -19.70
CA ILE A 74 -3.14 14.06 -18.33
C ILE A 74 -3.30 15.37 -17.56
N ARG A 75 -3.93 15.28 -16.39
CA ARG A 75 -4.17 16.40 -15.47
C ARG A 75 -3.59 16.07 -14.10
N LYS A 76 -3.30 17.09 -13.31
CA LYS A 76 -2.92 16.92 -11.91
C LYS A 76 -4.16 16.58 -11.07
N ALA A 77 -3.98 15.80 -10.01
CA ALA A 77 -5.07 15.37 -9.14
C ALA A 77 -5.91 16.54 -8.59
N ASN A 78 -5.27 17.67 -8.30
CA ASN A 78 -5.88 18.90 -7.77
C ASN A 78 -6.30 19.93 -8.83
N ASP A 79 -6.22 19.61 -10.13
CA ASP A 79 -6.74 20.50 -11.17
C ASP A 79 -8.26 20.56 -11.14
N ILE A 80 -8.85 21.75 -11.21
CA ILE A 80 -10.27 21.91 -11.46
C ILE A 80 -10.53 21.59 -12.94
N ILE A 81 -11.29 20.55 -13.22
CA ILE A 81 -11.63 20.11 -14.58
C ILE A 81 -12.83 20.88 -15.11
N GLY A 82 -13.74 21.21 -14.23
CA GLY A 82 -14.95 21.96 -14.56
C GLY A 82 -15.83 22.19 -13.34
N PHE A 83 -17.07 22.47 -13.61
CA PHE A 83 -18.12 22.62 -12.62
C PHE A 83 -19.24 21.63 -12.89
N THR A 84 -20.02 21.31 -11.87
CA THR A 84 -21.19 20.43 -12.02
C THR A 84 -22.14 20.95 -13.10
N LEU A 85 -22.62 20.03 -13.94
CA LEU A 85 -23.55 20.35 -15.02
C LEU A 85 -24.86 20.97 -14.50
N PRO A 86 -25.47 21.91 -15.22
CA PRO A 86 -26.75 22.50 -14.83
C PRO A 86 -27.86 21.46 -14.55
N THR A 87 -27.94 20.42 -15.36
CA THR A 87 -28.90 19.31 -15.19
C THR A 87 -28.70 18.57 -13.86
N ILE A 88 -27.46 18.36 -13.43
CA ILE A 88 -27.16 17.74 -12.13
C ILE A 88 -27.50 18.69 -10.98
N ASN A 89 -27.21 19.98 -11.16
CA ASN A 89 -27.54 20.97 -10.13
C ASN A 89 -29.05 21.08 -9.93
N GLU A 90 -29.83 21.05 -11.01
CA GLU A 90 -31.28 21.08 -10.99
C GLU A 90 -31.84 19.83 -10.29
N GLU A 91 -31.40 18.65 -10.69
CA GLU A 91 -31.83 17.35 -10.13
C GLU A 91 -31.55 17.26 -8.61
N LEU A 92 -30.38 17.77 -8.16
CA LEU A 92 -29.96 17.73 -6.77
C LEU A 92 -30.34 18.98 -5.94
N GLY A 93 -31.05 19.95 -6.52
CA GLY A 93 -31.39 21.20 -5.84
C GLY A 93 -30.19 22.08 -5.47
N ILE A 94 -29.10 21.97 -6.18
CA ILE A 94 -27.85 22.72 -5.96
C ILE A 94 -27.97 24.12 -6.57
N LYS A 95 -27.94 25.14 -5.74
CA LYS A 95 -28.11 26.55 -6.18
C LYS A 95 -26.88 27.13 -6.90
N LYS A 96 -25.68 26.64 -6.61
CA LYS A 96 -24.42 27.12 -7.20
C LYS A 96 -23.63 25.96 -7.76
N SER A 97 -23.09 26.12 -8.96
CA SER A 97 -22.21 25.10 -9.55
C SER A 97 -21.01 24.83 -8.65
N ILE A 98 -20.72 23.55 -8.43
CA ILE A 98 -19.64 23.07 -7.58
C ILE A 98 -18.41 22.79 -8.45
N PRO A 99 -17.20 23.27 -8.08
CA PRO A 99 -15.98 22.89 -8.78
C PRO A 99 -15.68 21.42 -8.61
N VAL A 100 -15.33 20.74 -9.71
CA VAL A 100 -14.98 19.31 -9.73
C VAL A 100 -13.52 19.18 -10.05
N TYR A 101 -12.78 18.58 -9.12
CA TYR A 101 -11.35 18.31 -9.24
C TYR A 101 -11.09 17.02 -10.01
N CYS A 102 -9.90 16.89 -10.59
CA CYS A 102 -9.53 15.72 -11.39
C CYS A 102 -9.63 14.40 -10.58
N GLY A 103 -9.31 14.46 -9.30
CA GLY A 103 -9.31 13.28 -8.44
C GLY A 103 -8.04 12.45 -8.57
N ILE A 104 -7.89 11.46 -7.71
CA ILE A 104 -6.66 10.72 -7.46
C ILE A 104 -6.96 9.22 -7.28
N HIS A 105 -5.96 8.37 -7.48
CA HIS A 105 -6.03 6.95 -7.13
C HIS A 105 -6.13 6.78 -5.59
N ASP A 106 -6.92 5.82 -5.10
CA ASP A 106 -7.22 5.61 -3.68
C ASP A 106 -5.99 5.49 -2.77
N SER A 107 -5.04 4.60 -3.14
CA SER A 107 -3.79 4.42 -2.38
C SER A 107 -2.93 5.69 -2.39
N ASN A 108 -2.97 6.46 -3.48
CA ASN A 108 -2.27 7.74 -3.58
C ASN A 108 -2.97 8.84 -2.78
N ALA A 109 -4.28 8.78 -2.63
CA ALA A 109 -4.99 9.69 -1.75
C ALA A 109 -4.52 9.51 -0.29
N SER A 110 -4.41 8.26 0.19
CA SER A 110 -3.83 8.00 1.52
C SER A 110 -2.39 8.51 1.65
N LEU A 111 -1.57 8.32 0.61
CA LEU A 111 -0.19 8.81 0.59
C LEU A 111 -0.12 10.35 0.54
N TYR A 112 -1.07 11.00 -0.13
CA TYR A 112 -1.02 12.45 -0.42
C TYR A 112 -0.90 13.31 0.83
N ARG A 113 -1.62 12.95 1.91
CA ARG A 113 -1.48 13.60 3.20
C ARG A 113 -0.02 13.62 3.68
N HIS A 114 0.62 12.47 3.67
CA HIS A 114 1.99 12.32 4.15
C HIS A 114 3.02 12.99 3.24
N LEU A 115 2.73 13.10 1.93
CA LEU A 115 3.56 13.88 1.00
C LEU A 115 3.57 15.38 1.30
N ILE A 116 2.50 15.88 1.93
CA ILE A 116 2.39 17.31 2.34
C ILE A 116 3.00 17.54 3.72
N GLU A 117 2.82 16.60 4.65
CA GLU A 117 3.16 16.78 6.07
C GLU A 117 4.57 16.31 6.42
N GLN A 118 5.17 15.41 5.66
CA GLN A 118 6.42 14.74 6.03
C GLN A 118 7.60 15.17 5.16
N ASP A 119 8.75 15.32 5.80
CA ASP A 119 10.02 15.44 5.11
C ASP A 119 10.46 14.10 4.51
N LYS A 120 11.01 14.15 3.30
CA LYS A 120 11.58 12.97 2.63
C LYS A 120 13.00 12.71 3.11
N PRO A 121 13.47 11.45 3.21
CA PRO A 121 12.75 10.22 2.87
C PRO A 121 11.83 9.73 3.98
N PHE A 122 10.73 9.07 3.60
CA PHE A 122 9.87 8.32 4.51
C PHE A 122 9.23 7.13 3.79
N SER A 123 8.66 6.21 4.57
CA SER A 123 7.86 5.11 4.02
C SER A 123 6.50 5.04 4.70
N LEU A 124 5.48 4.68 3.92
CA LEU A 124 4.12 4.46 4.40
C LEU A 124 3.75 2.98 4.27
N VAL A 125 3.27 2.39 5.36
CA VAL A 125 2.71 1.02 5.39
C VAL A 125 1.24 1.11 5.73
N THR A 126 0.39 0.91 4.74
CA THR A 126 -1.06 0.83 4.92
C THR A 126 -1.45 -0.63 5.13
N THR A 127 -2.10 -0.92 6.24
CA THR A 127 -2.47 -2.28 6.64
C THR A 127 -3.98 -2.50 6.55
N GLY A 128 -4.37 -3.64 6.04
CA GLY A 128 -5.73 -4.10 5.83
C GLY A 128 -5.68 -5.55 5.37
N THR A 129 -6.62 -6.02 4.58
CA THR A 129 -6.51 -7.33 3.89
C THR A 129 -5.18 -7.43 3.14
N TRP A 130 -4.79 -6.35 2.47
CA TRP A 130 -3.47 -6.13 1.92
C TRP A 130 -2.63 -5.27 2.86
N VAL A 131 -1.35 -5.56 2.93
CA VAL A 131 -0.32 -4.64 3.41
C VAL A 131 0.32 -4.03 2.16
N ILE A 132 0.20 -2.72 2.02
CA ILE A 132 0.79 -1.93 0.93
C ILE A 132 1.90 -1.08 1.52
N ILE A 133 3.09 -1.20 0.94
CA ILE A 133 4.28 -0.49 1.39
C ILE A 133 4.71 0.45 0.28
N MET A 134 4.86 1.73 0.57
CA MET A 134 5.29 2.78 -0.36
C MET A 134 6.53 3.47 0.19
N SER A 135 7.62 3.51 -0.58
CA SER A 135 8.86 4.17 -0.20
C SER A 135 9.03 5.47 -0.98
N VAL A 136 9.03 6.59 -0.28
CA VAL A 136 9.16 7.94 -0.85
C VAL A 136 10.56 8.46 -0.58
N GLY A 137 11.32 8.76 -1.64
CA GLY A 137 12.67 9.31 -1.53
C GLY A 137 13.72 8.31 -1.01
N GLY A 138 13.46 7.01 -1.04
CA GLY A 138 14.40 5.98 -0.66
C GLY A 138 15.58 5.80 -1.64
N GLU A 139 16.41 4.81 -1.40
CA GLU A 139 17.56 4.50 -2.25
C GLU A 139 17.13 4.02 -3.64
N LYS A 140 17.87 4.46 -4.67
CA LYS A 140 17.70 3.92 -6.02
C LYS A 140 18.25 2.50 -6.06
N LYS A 141 17.39 1.53 -6.33
CA LYS A 141 17.75 0.10 -6.47
C LYS A 141 17.23 -0.47 -7.77
N THR A 142 17.84 -1.56 -8.21
CA THR A 142 17.24 -2.44 -9.23
C THR A 142 16.22 -3.33 -8.52
N PHE A 143 14.97 -3.21 -8.92
CA PHE A 143 13.88 -3.95 -8.30
C PHE A 143 13.68 -5.30 -8.95
N ASN A 144 13.48 -6.33 -8.11
CA ASN A 144 13.15 -7.67 -8.57
C ASN A 144 11.61 -7.83 -8.65
N PRO A 145 11.02 -7.95 -9.84
CA PRO A 145 9.57 -8.08 -9.99
C PRO A 145 9.00 -9.36 -9.37
N ASN A 146 9.84 -10.40 -9.16
CA ASN A 146 9.41 -11.63 -8.49
C ASN A 146 9.13 -11.44 -7.00
N LYS A 147 9.54 -10.31 -6.41
CA LYS A 147 9.22 -9.94 -5.03
C LYS A 147 7.92 -9.13 -4.88
N ASP A 148 7.08 -9.13 -5.90
CA ASP A 148 5.81 -8.36 -5.96
C ASP A 148 6.02 -6.85 -5.74
N ILE A 149 7.11 -6.32 -6.33
CA ILE A 149 7.47 -4.91 -6.29
C ILE A 149 6.95 -4.24 -7.56
N LEU A 150 6.32 -3.09 -7.39
CA LEU A 150 5.83 -2.22 -8.44
C LEU A 150 6.42 -0.83 -8.27
N ILE A 151 6.55 -0.08 -9.36
CA ILE A 151 6.85 1.34 -9.29
C ILE A 151 5.57 2.11 -9.57
N ASN A 152 4.98 2.64 -8.53
CA ASN A 152 3.82 3.51 -8.61
C ASN A 152 4.25 4.95 -8.88
N VAL A 153 3.28 5.86 -9.03
CA VAL A 153 3.50 7.29 -9.20
C VAL A 153 2.68 8.03 -8.16
N ASP A 154 3.28 8.98 -7.46
CA ASP A 154 2.56 9.82 -6.51
C ASP A 154 1.70 10.90 -7.22
N ALA A 155 0.95 11.68 -6.44
CA ALA A 155 0.09 12.75 -6.95
C ALA A 155 0.86 13.86 -7.70
N PHE A 156 2.18 13.95 -7.52
CA PHE A 156 3.05 14.93 -8.16
C PHE A 156 3.77 14.38 -9.40
N GLY A 157 3.57 13.09 -9.73
CA GLY A 157 4.20 12.43 -10.86
C GLY A 157 5.55 11.78 -10.55
N ASN A 158 5.97 11.74 -9.27
CA ASN A 158 7.24 11.12 -8.89
C ASN A 158 7.09 9.60 -8.75
N PRO A 159 8.13 8.81 -9.10
CA PRO A 159 8.11 7.38 -8.91
C PRO A 159 8.13 7.01 -7.43
N VAL A 160 7.26 6.08 -7.04
CA VAL A 160 7.14 5.54 -5.69
C VAL A 160 7.27 4.02 -5.74
N PRO A 161 8.46 3.48 -5.44
CA PRO A 161 8.63 2.04 -5.28
C PRO A 161 7.68 1.50 -4.20
N SER A 162 6.97 0.45 -4.54
CA SER A 162 5.92 -0.09 -3.69
C SER A 162 5.96 -1.62 -3.69
N ALA A 163 5.70 -2.22 -2.54
CA ALA A 163 5.56 -3.66 -2.36
C ALA A 163 4.22 -3.97 -1.71
N ARG A 164 3.77 -5.20 -1.86
CA ARG A 164 2.52 -5.65 -1.25
C ARG A 164 2.57 -7.12 -0.88
N PHE A 165 1.76 -7.48 0.10
CA PHE A 165 1.42 -8.87 0.44
C PHE A 165 0.07 -8.91 1.16
N MET A 166 -0.53 -10.08 1.30
CA MET A 166 -1.87 -10.20 1.90
C MET A 166 -1.82 -10.32 3.44
N GLY A 167 -1.16 -9.38 4.12
CA GLY A 167 -0.84 -9.49 5.54
C GLY A 167 -2.06 -9.64 6.46
N GLY A 168 -3.14 -8.90 6.23
CA GLY A 168 -4.36 -9.08 7.01
C GLY A 168 -5.01 -10.45 6.76
N ARG A 169 -4.97 -10.94 5.52
CA ARG A 169 -5.46 -12.29 5.20
C ARG A 169 -4.58 -13.38 5.83
N GLU A 170 -3.27 -13.20 5.80
CA GLU A 170 -2.32 -14.13 6.44
C GLU A 170 -2.51 -14.17 7.96
N PHE A 171 -2.73 -13.01 8.58
CA PHE A 171 -3.10 -12.93 10.00
C PHE A 171 -4.40 -13.70 10.28
N GLU A 172 -5.43 -13.47 9.49
CA GLU A 172 -6.74 -14.12 9.61
C GLU A 172 -6.64 -15.63 9.48
N ILE A 173 -5.86 -16.16 8.53
CA ILE A 173 -5.67 -17.61 8.32
C ILE A 173 -5.22 -18.30 9.61
N VAL A 174 -4.30 -17.67 10.36
CA VAL A 174 -3.76 -18.24 11.59
C VAL A 174 -4.66 -18.00 12.79
N THR A 175 -5.37 -16.85 12.84
CA THR A 175 -6.05 -16.38 14.06
C THR A 175 -7.57 -16.47 14.02
N LYS A 176 -8.18 -16.91 12.92
CA LYS A 176 -9.64 -16.88 12.67
C LYS A 176 -10.50 -17.43 13.81
N ASN A 177 -10.01 -18.47 14.49
CA ASN A 177 -10.75 -19.14 15.57
C ASN A 177 -10.10 -18.92 16.95
N ILE A 178 -9.18 -17.95 17.06
CA ILE A 178 -8.43 -17.69 18.29
C ILE A 178 -9.03 -16.43 18.94
N SER A 179 -9.58 -16.59 20.14
CA SER A 179 -10.01 -15.49 21.00
C SER A 179 -9.06 -15.19 22.16
N LYS A 180 -8.04 -16.03 22.33
CA LYS A 180 -7.11 -15.94 23.47
C LYS A 180 -6.16 -14.76 23.31
N ILE A 181 -6.08 -13.92 24.35
CA ILE A 181 -5.16 -12.80 24.41
C ILE A 181 -3.81 -13.29 24.94
N PRO A 182 -2.69 -13.08 24.21
CA PRO A 182 -1.38 -13.48 24.66
C PRO A 182 -0.93 -12.78 25.96
N THR A 183 -0.29 -13.53 26.84
CA THR A 183 0.30 -13.06 28.08
C THR A 183 1.83 -12.96 27.96
N ALA A 184 2.50 -12.39 28.97
CA ALA A 184 3.97 -12.36 29.03
C ALA A 184 4.59 -13.77 29.01
N VAL A 185 3.91 -14.77 29.56
CA VAL A 185 4.35 -16.17 29.53
C VAL A 185 4.35 -16.71 28.11
N ASP A 186 3.31 -16.42 27.32
CA ASP A 186 3.21 -16.86 25.93
C ASP A 186 4.30 -16.23 25.07
N ILE A 187 4.57 -14.92 25.27
CA ILE A 187 5.64 -14.21 24.58
C ILE A 187 7.01 -14.84 24.87
N THR A 188 7.31 -15.07 26.16
CA THR A 188 8.56 -15.70 26.59
C THR A 188 8.68 -17.13 26.03
N SER A 189 7.57 -17.86 25.98
CA SER A 189 7.52 -19.21 25.40
C SER A 189 7.86 -19.20 23.90
N VAL A 190 7.37 -18.21 23.12
CA VAL A 190 7.71 -18.07 21.69
C VAL A 190 9.22 -17.93 21.50
N PHE A 191 9.89 -17.14 22.33
CA PHE A 191 11.35 -17.00 22.25
C PHE A 191 12.09 -18.29 22.67
N ASN A 192 11.72 -18.87 23.80
CA ASN A 192 12.39 -20.04 24.38
C ASN A 192 12.25 -21.27 23.49
N LYS A 193 11.07 -21.51 22.95
CA LYS A 193 10.81 -22.61 22.02
C LYS A 193 11.27 -22.30 20.59
N SER A 194 11.73 -21.06 20.30
CA SER A 194 12.08 -20.60 18.96
C SER A 194 10.96 -20.86 17.95
N ILE A 195 9.72 -20.42 18.28
CA ILE A 195 8.56 -20.60 17.43
C ILE A 195 8.60 -19.57 16.31
N PHE A 196 8.90 -20.02 15.11
CA PHE A 196 8.87 -19.21 13.89
C PHE A 196 7.78 -19.70 12.95
N LEU A 197 7.13 -18.76 12.30
CA LEU A 197 6.34 -19.02 11.08
C LEU A 197 7.17 -18.57 9.89
N PHE A 198 7.35 -19.44 8.90
CA PHE A 198 8.06 -19.11 7.66
C PHE A 198 7.09 -18.88 6.52
N PRO A 199 7.44 -17.99 5.55
CA PRO A 199 6.56 -17.63 4.45
C PRO A 199 6.44 -18.72 3.39
N ALA A 200 5.36 -18.69 2.59
CA ALA A 200 4.29 -17.71 2.59
C ALA A 200 2.96 -18.41 2.86
N LEU A 201 2.14 -17.80 3.72
CA LEU A 201 0.77 -18.28 3.95
C LEU A 201 -0.12 -18.05 2.72
N VAL A 202 0.16 -16.98 1.95
CA VAL A 202 -0.49 -16.69 0.66
C VAL A 202 0.60 -16.64 -0.42
N PRO A 203 0.98 -17.78 -1.01
CA PRO A 203 2.18 -17.89 -1.86
C PRO A 203 2.11 -17.17 -3.21
N GLN A 204 0.94 -16.63 -3.58
CA GLN A 204 0.75 -15.90 -4.84
C GLN A 204 1.33 -14.48 -4.79
N TYR A 205 1.57 -13.92 -3.60
CA TYR A 205 1.92 -12.52 -3.39
C TYR A 205 3.08 -12.34 -2.41
N GLY A 206 3.72 -11.16 -2.48
CA GLY A 206 4.73 -10.75 -1.52
C GLY A 206 6.17 -11.14 -1.87
N PRO A 207 7.11 -10.83 -0.96
CA PRO A 207 8.55 -11.00 -1.21
C PRO A 207 9.00 -12.46 -1.24
N PHE A 208 8.15 -13.39 -0.80
CA PHE A 208 8.41 -14.83 -0.75
C PHE A 208 7.48 -15.64 -1.67
N LYS A 209 7.09 -15.05 -2.78
CA LYS A 209 6.19 -15.65 -3.76
C LYS A 209 6.65 -17.05 -4.18
N GLY A 210 5.71 -18.00 -4.19
CA GLY A 210 5.93 -19.39 -4.57
C GLY A 210 6.48 -20.30 -3.46
N ARG A 211 6.72 -19.77 -2.26
CA ARG A 211 7.11 -20.61 -1.11
C ARG A 211 5.88 -21.12 -0.36
N GLU A 212 6.04 -22.25 0.32
CA GLU A 212 5.03 -22.81 1.21
C GLU A 212 5.34 -22.45 2.66
N SER A 213 4.30 -22.07 3.40
CA SER A 213 4.45 -21.73 4.82
C SER A 213 4.61 -22.98 5.69
N HIS A 214 5.43 -22.85 6.72
CA HIS A 214 5.57 -23.90 7.72
C HIS A 214 5.99 -23.30 9.09
N TRP A 215 5.70 -24.02 10.15
CA TRP A 215 6.18 -23.69 11.49
C TRP A 215 7.56 -24.31 11.74
N SER A 216 8.39 -23.65 12.54
CA SER A 216 9.72 -24.16 12.94
C SER A 216 9.65 -25.42 13.81
N ILE A 217 8.53 -25.65 14.48
CA ILE A 217 8.23 -26.82 15.30
C ILE A 217 6.85 -27.37 14.95
N SER A 218 6.53 -28.59 15.38
CA SER A 218 5.20 -29.18 15.17
C SER A 218 4.09 -28.25 15.69
N GLU A 219 3.12 -27.94 14.87
CA GLU A 219 2.01 -27.05 15.19
C GLU A 219 1.19 -27.50 16.40
N SER A 220 1.14 -28.81 16.66
CA SER A 220 0.48 -29.37 17.83
C SER A 220 1.14 -28.99 19.18
N LYS A 221 2.38 -28.50 19.15
CA LYS A 221 3.12 -28.02 20.31
C LYS A 221 3.01 -26.52 20.53
N ILE A 222 2.26 -25.82 19.66
CA ILE A 222 2.08 -24.36 19.70
C ILE A 222 0.66 -24.07 20.17
N ASN A 223 0.53 -23.38 21.31
CA ASN A 223 -0.78 -22.98 21.80
C ASN A 223 -1.33 -21.78 20.99
N GLU A 224 -2.63 -21.49 21.15
CA GLU A 224 -3.32 -20.43 20.41
C GLU A 224 -2.70 -19.03 20.62
N ALA A 225 -2.33 -18.69 21.87
CA ALA A 225 -1.73 -17.40 22.18
C ALA A 225 -0.32 -17.26 21.57
N GLU A 226 0.48 -18.33 21.61
CA GLU A 226 1.78 -18.38 20.94
C GLU A 226 1.65 -18.19 19.42
N LYS A 227 0.60 -18.75 18.79
CA LYS A 227 0.33 -18.54 17.35
C LYS A 227 0.05 -17.08 17.02
N VAL A 228 -0.72 -16.37 17.87
CA VAL A 228 -0.99 -14.92 17.68
C VAL A 228 0.30 -14.10 17.76
N VAL A 229 1.17 -14.38 18.72
CA VAL A 229 2.47 -13.69 18.83
C VAL A 229 3.35 -13.99 17.63
N ALA A 230 3.52 -15.27 17.29
CA ALA A 230 4.43 -15.69 16.23
C ALA A 230 3.99 -15.22 14.84
N VAL A 231 2.66 -15.21 14.52
CA VAL A 231 2.18 -14.66 13.25
C VAL A 231 2.35 -13.15 13.19
N SER A 232 2.20 -12.44 14.31
CA SER A 232 2.45 -10.99 14.35
C SER A 232 3.92 -10.67 14.07
N TYR A 233 4.85 -11.42 14.65
CA TYR A 233 6.28 -11.30 14.36
C TYR A 233 6.62 -11.66 12.91
N TYR A 234 6.01 -12.72 12.39
CA TYR A 234 6.14 -13.10 10.98
C TYR A 234 5.76 -11.95 10.04
N LEU A 235 4.59 -11.33 10.26
CA LEU A 235 4.12 -10.21 9.43
C LEU A 235 5.04 -8.99 9.51
N ALA A 236 5.58 -8.71 10.70
CA ALA A 236 6.60 -7.66 10.87
C ALA A 236 7.87 -8.00 10.07
N MET A 237 8.35 -9.25 10.10
CA MET A 237 9.52 -9.67 9.33
C MET A 237 9.29 -9.60 7.82
N VAL A 238 8.11 -9.99 7.32
CA VAL A 238 7.75 -9.86 5.89
C VAL A 238 7.71 -8.39 5.47
N THR A 239 7.18 -7.50 6.34
CA THR A 239 7.18 -6.05 6.10
C THR A 239 8.61 -5.49 6.05
N LEU A 240 9.48 -5.86 6.98
CA LEU A 240 10.89 -5.43 7.02
C LEU A 240 11.67 -5.89 5.78
N VAL A 241 11.48 -7.15 5.34
CA VAL A 241 12.08 -7.67 4.10
C VAL A 241 11.58 -6.89 2.88
N SER A 242 10.32 -6.51 2.86
CA SER A 242 9.74 -5.70 1.78
C SER A 242 10.32 -4.28 1.78
N LEU A 243 10.43 -3.62 2.93
CA LEU A 243 11.07 -2.31 3.08
C LEU A 243 12.53 -2.32 2.61
N GLU A 244 13.29 -3.33 3.02
CA GLU A 244 14.68 -3.53 2.59
C GLU A 244 14.79 -3.71 1.07
N ALA A 245 13.89 -4.50 0.48
CA ALA A 245 13.84 -4.73 -0.96
C ALA A 245 13.49 -3.46 -1.76
N LEU A 246 12.71 -2.54 -1.17
CA LEU A 246 12.37 -1.24 -1.74
C LEU A 246 13.49 -0.19 -1.58
N GLY A 247 14.51 -0.45 -0.76
CA GLY A 247 15.50 0.56 -0.40
C GLY A 247 14.91 1.67 0.47
N ALA A 248 13.97 1.34 1.31
CA ALA A 248 13.30 2.28 2.20
C ALA A 248 14.31 2.97 3.13
N LYS A 249 14.15 4.28 3.32
CA LYS A 249 14.94 5.13 4.21
C LYS A 249 14.03 6.09 4.96
N GLY A 250 14.58 6.70 6.01
CA GLY A 250 13.88 7.69 6.84
C GLY A 250 12.81 7.06 7.72
N SER A 251 11.87 7.87 8.17
CA SER A 251 10.81 7.44 9.09
C SER A 251 9.83 6.46 8.43
N LEU A 252 9.23 5.63 9.26
CA LEU A 252 8.17 4.71 8.86
C LEU A 252 6.84 5.13 9.50
N ILE A 253 5.81 5.23 8.68
CA ILE A 253 4.45 5.52 9.13
C ILE A 253 3.60 4.28 8.90
N ILE A 254 2.89 3.83 9.93
CA ILE A 254 1.96 2.70 9.84
C ILE A 254 0.54 3.20 10.00
N GLU A 255 -0.34 2.75 9.10
CA GLU A 255 -1.78 3.02 9.09
C GLU A 255 -2.57 1.71 9.09
N GLY A 256 -3.83 1.80 9.52
CA GLY A 256 -4.79 0.72 9.47
C GLY A 256 -4.75 -0.21 10.69
N PRO A 257 -5.39 -1.40 10.61
CA PRO A 257 -5.62 -2.28 11.76
C PRO A 257 -4.35 -2.69 12.53
N PHE A 258 -3.19 -2.81 11.86
CA PHE A 258 -1.97 -3.24 12.56
C PHE A 258 -1.38 -2.17 13.47
N THR A 259 -1.88 -0.93 13.46
CA THR A 259 -1.55 0.07 14.49
C THR A 259 -1.98 -0.37 15.89
N ARG A 260 -2.85 -1.38 16.00
CA ARG A 260 -3.31 -1.99 17.27
C ARG A 260 -2.61 -3.30 17.60
N ASN A 261 -1.77 -3.82 16.70
CA ASN A 261 -1.03 -5.07 16.93
C ASN A 261 0.33 -4.77 17.59
N LYS A 262 0.34 -4.77 18.92
CA LYS A 262 1.55 -4.47 19.69
C LYS A 262 2.75 -5.34 19.30
N PHE A 263 2.57 -6.62 19.07
CA PHE A 263 3.66 -7.54 18.74
C PHE A 263 4.30 -7.20 17.40
N TYR A 264 3.46 -6.89 16.41
CA TYR A 264 3.92 -6.39 15.10
C TYR A 264 4.73 -5.10 15.25
N LEU A 265 4.20 -4.13 16.01
CA LEU A 265 4.83 -2.82 16.21
C LEU A 265 6.13 -2.93 17.00
N ASP A 266 6.17 -3.73 18.06
CA ASP A 266 7.36 -3.94 18.90
C ASP A 266 8.53 -4.49 18.08
N LEU A 267 8.27 -5.51 17.24
CA LEU A 267 9.32 -6.08 16.41
C LEU A 267 9.76 -5.08 15.31
N MET A 268 8.80 -4.41 14.67
CA MET A 268 9.11 -3.36 13.68
C MET A 268 9.99 -2.27 14.28
N ALA A 269 9.59 -1.67 15.41
CA ALA A 269 10.30 -0.60 16.06
C ALA A 269 11.69 -1.04 16.57
N THR A 270 11.83 -2.32 16.99
CA THR A 270 13.10 -2.86 17.47
C THR A 270 14.11 -3.08 16.36
N VAL A 271 13.66 -3.53 15.19
CA VAL A 271 14.56 -3.94 14.09
C VAL A 271 14.79 -2.80 13.09
N LEU A 272 13.87 -1.85 13.02
CA LEU A 272 13.98 -0.70 12.13
C LEU A 272 15.01 0.29 12.68
N GLU A 273 15.98 0.69 11.86
CA GLU A 273 16.97 1.72 12.19
C GLU A 273 16.43 3.13 11.92
N ALA A 274 15.14 3.36 12.23
CA ALA A 274 14.45 4.63 11.98
C ALA A 274 13.25 4.80 12.91
N ASP A 275 12.75 6.03 13.02
CA ASP A 275 11.57 6.32 13.80
C ASP A 275 10.31 5.70 13.21
N LEU A 276 9.52 5.06 14.05
CA LEU A 276 8.22 4.50 13.73
C LEU A 276 7.10 5.43 14.22
N TYR A 277 6.18 5.76 13.32
CA TYR A 277 5.01 6.59 13.64
C TYR A 277 3.72 5.83 13.32
N LEU A 278 2.69 6.08 14.13
CA LEU A 278 1.34 5.57 13.91
C LEU A 278 0.44 6.70 13.45
N SER A 279 -0.29 6.47 12.37
CA SER A 279 -1.36 7.35 11.93
C SER A 279 -2.68 6.83 12.49
N GLU A 280 -3.17 7.49 13.54
CA GLU A 280 -4.46 7.15 14.18
C GLU A 280 -5.61 7.74 13.37
N GLY A 281 -6.71 7.01 13.25
CA GLY A 281 -7.93 7.47 12.57
C GLY A 281 -8.07 7.08 11.10
N SER A 282 -7.24 6.20 10.58
CA SER A 282 -7.10 5.90 9.15
C SER A 282 -8.18 5.02 8.51
N LEU A 283 -9.33 4.83 9.11
CA LEU A 283 -10.49 4.31 8.36
C LEU A 283 -10.87 5.22 7.18
N THR A 284 -10.26 6.41 7.09
CA THR A 284 -10.60 7.47 6.14
C THR A 284 -9.38 8.11 5.46
N GLY A 285 -8.21 7.45 5.46
CA GLY A 285 -7.00 8.00 4.82
C GLY A 285 -7.24 8.46 3.38
N THR A 286 -7.92 7.65 2.58
CA THR A 286 -8.33 8.00 1.21
C THR A 286 -9.25 9.22 1.18
N SER A 287 -10.23 9.31 2.07
CA SER A 287 -11.17 10.45 2.12
C SER A 287 -10.46 11.74 2.54
N ILE A 288 -9.60 11.66 3.55
CA ILE A 288 -8.77 12.80 4.00
C ILE A 288 -7.89 13.29 2.85
N GLY A 289 -7.13 12.38 2.21
CA GLY A 289 -6.27 12.73 1.09
C GLY A 289 -7.02 13.32 -0.10
N SER A 290 -8.21 12.83 -0.39
CA SER A 290 -9.06 13.40 -1.45
C SER A 290 -9.54 14.81 -1.11
N THR A 291 -9.88 15.09 0.15
CA THR A 291 -10.28 16.43 0.60
C THR A 291 -9.11 17.42 0.57
N LEU A 292 -7.90 16.95 0.85
CA LEU A 292 -6.69 17.77 0.79
C LEU A 292 -6.33 18.23 -0.63
N LEU A 293 -6.85 17.58 -1.68
CA LEU A 293 -6.71 18.06 -3.06
C LEU A 293 -7.37 19.44 -3.26
N ILE A 294 -8.43 19.75 -2.49
CA ILE A 294 -9.17 21.00 -2.56
C ILE A 294 -8.42 22.10 -1.82
N ASN A 295 -7.90 21.75 -0.64
CA ASN A 295 -7.20 22.69 0.23
C ASN A 295 -6.15 21.93 1.03
N ASN A 296 -4.87 22.24 0.84
CA ASN A 296 -3.75 21.60 1.54
C ASN A 296 -3.68 21.96 3.04
N ASN A 297 -4.79 22.31 3.66
CA ASN A 297 -4.83 22.65 5.07
C ASN A 297 -4.92 21.38 5.93
N THR A 298 -3.81 21.04 6.58
CA THR A 298 -3.68 19.87 7.46
C THR A 298 -3.88 20.21 8.95
N SER A 299 -4.16 21.47 9.28
CA SER A 299 -4.19 21.97 10.68
C SER A 299 -5.19 21.22 11.59
N ASN A 300 -6.25 20.67 11.03
CA ASN A 300 -7.30 19.94 11.75
C ASN A 300 -7.12 18.40 11.70
N LEU A 301 -6.03 17.91 11.10
CA LEU A 301 -5.78 16.48 11.04
C LEU A 301 -5.10 15.99 12.31
N SER A 302 -5.45 14.77 12.74
CA SER A 302 -4.77 14.11 13.84
C SER A 302 -3.28 13.93 13.51
N LYS A 303 -2.40 14.39 14.39
CA LYS A 303 -0.95 14.21 14.21
C LYS A 303 -0.59 12.74 14.27
N ILE A 304 0.43 12.36 13.50
CA ILE A 304 1.04 11.04 13.65
C ILE A 304 1.73 10.98 15.01
N LYS A 305 1.67 9.80 15.67
CA LYS A 305 2.23 9.58 17.00
C LYS A 305 3.46 8.69 16.90
N LYS A 306 4.57 9.12 17.48
CA LYS A 306 5.77 8.29 17.55
C LYS A 306 5.51 7.06 18.43
N TYR A 307 5.91 5.89 17.95
CA TYR A 307 5.86 4.65 18.70
C TYR A 307 7.13 4.49 19.54
N ASN A 308 6.96 4.14 20.80
CA ASN A 308 8.10 3.94 21.69
C ASN A 308 8.70 2.55 21.49
N ASN A 309 10.02 2.49 21.35
CA ASN A 309 10.72 1.22 21.21
C ASN A 309 10.63 0.41 22.50
N PRO A 310 10.52 -0.92 22.40
CA PRO A 310 10.71 -1.80 23.55
C PRO A 310 12.10 -1.63 24.17
N GLU A 311 12.21 -1.95 25.46
CA GLU A 311 13.45 -1.84 26.22
C GLU A 311 13.81 -3.16 26.92
N GLY A 312 14.99 -3.20 27.51
CA GLY A 312 15.47 -4.31 28.35
C GLY A 312 15.60 -5.65 27.63
N GLU A 313 15.37 -6.72 28.37
CA GLU A 313 15.50 -8.10 27.89
C GLU A 313 14.54 -8.41 26.73
N TYR A 314 13.33 -7.87 26.77
CA TYR A 314 12.35 -8.07 25.70
C TYR A 314 12.86 -7.54 24.35
N LYS A 315 13.46 -6.35 24.32
CA LYS A 315 14.11 -5.82 23.13
C LYS A 315 15.21 -6.74 22.60
N GLN A 316 16.06 -7.24 23.51
CA GLN A 316 17.14 -8.15 23.11
C GLN A 316 16.60 -9.46 22.52
N ASN A 317 15.52 -9.99 23.08
CA ASN A 317 14.85 -11.18 22.58
C ASN A 317 14.26 -10.95 21.17
N LEU A 318 13.66 -9.79 20.89
CA LEU A 318 13.18 -9.42 19.58
C LEU A 318 14.31 -9.32 18.54
N ILE A 319 15.45 -8.71 18.91
CA ILE A 319 16.65 -8.66 18.05
C ILE A 319 17.14 -10.07 17.71
N ASN A 320 17.27 -10.93 18.72
CA ASN A 320 17.72 -12.30 18.51
C ASN A 320 16.74 -13.12 17.66
N TYR A 321 15.43 -12.95 17.90
CA TYR A 321 14.37 -13.57 17.12
C TYR A 321 14.45 -13.17 15.65
N SER A 322 14.57 -11.87 15.37
CA SER A 322 14.63 -11.36 14.00
C SER A 322 15.86 -11.86 13.24
N LYS A 323 17.03 -11.90 13.90
CA LYS A 323 18.29 -12.43 13.32
C LYS A 323 18.15 -13.91 12.98
N LYS A 324 17.63 -14.73 13.92
CA LYS A 324 17.39 -16.15 13.69
C LYS A 324 16.41 -16.39 12.55
N TRP A 325 15.30 -15.65 12.53
CA TRP A 325 14.31 -15.77 11.47
C TRP A 325 14.90 -15.43 10.09
N LYS A 326 15.62 -14.29 9.96
CA LYS A 326 16.29 -13.90 8.72
C LYS A 326 17.32 -14.94 8.24
N HIS A 327 18.05 -15.55 9.15
CA HIS A 327 19.02 -16.60 8.80
C HIS A 327 18.32 -17.86 8.28
N LEU A 328 17.25 -18.30 8.94
CA LEU A 328 16.55 -19.54 8.61
C LEU A 328 15.67 -19.41 7.35
N VAL A 329 15.03 -18.27 7.13
CA VAL A 329 14.19 -18.05 5.95
C VAL A 329 14.97 -18.01 4.64
N ASN A 330 16.28 -17.77 4.68
CA ASN A 330 17.16 -17.72 3.51
C ASN A 330 17.86 -19.06 3.21
N LYS A 331 17.69 -20.07 4.07
CA LYS A 331 18.12 -21.45 3.83
C LYS A 331 17.08 -22.23 3.04
#